data_94e32d7f37d145f99c0a8c095d5f11ab
#
_entry.id   94e32d7f37d145f99c0a8c095d5f11ab
#
_cell.length_a   1.000
_cell.length_b   1.000
_cell.length_c   1.000
_cell.angle_alpha   90.00
_cell.angle_beta   90.00
_cell.angle_gamma   90.00
#
_symmetry.space_group_name_H-M   'P 1'
#
loop_
_entity.id
_entity.type
_entity.pdbx_description
1 polymer ?
#
loop_
_entity_poly.entity_id
_entity_poly.type
_entity_poly.pdbx_seq_one_letter_code
_entity_poly.pdbx_strand_id
1 'polypeptide(L)'
;FASEQEALEYFTREGARLRYPQGVPEKVMQAIAYELAIVAELRYAAYFLTVHDIVRFARERKILCQGRGSAANSSICFCLGITEVDPSKHDLLFERFISAERREPPDIDVDFEHERREEVMQYIYNRYGRHRAGLTATVISYRSRSALRDMGKVFDVPDDTLEALSRVVWGRHSEGVEEKEAMRVGVDPREPRLAMGLQLAQEIAGFPRHLSQHTGGFVITHTRLDEVVPIANAAMDNRTTVEWDKD
;
A
#
# COMPACT_ATOMS: atom_id res chain seq x y z
N PHE A 1 -30.04 3.82 7.82
CA PHE A 1 -29.42 4.37 9.04
C PHE A 1 -29.52 5.88 9.02
N ALA A 2 -29.71 6.49 10.20
CA ALA A 2 -29.79 7.96 10.32
C ALA A 2 -28.40 8.63 10.30
N SER A 3 -27.32 7.87 10.60
CA SER A 3 -25.94 8.35 10.57
C SER A 3 -24.96 7.23 10.26
N GLU A 4 -23.73 7.60 9.87
CA GLU A 4 -22.62 6.65 9.66
C GLU A 4 -22.26 5.94 10.98
N GLN A 5 -22.36 6.64 12.11
CA GLN A 5 -22.10 6.05 13.43
C GLN A 5 -23.10 4.93 13.75
N GLU A 6 -24.40 5.16 13.52
CA GLU A 6 -25.42 4.14 13.70
C GLU A 6 -25.20 2.93 12.79
N ALA A 7 -24.81 3.17 11.54
CA ALA A 7 -24.49 2.09 10.61
C ALA A 7 -23.26 1.28 11.09
N LEU A 8 -22.20 1.95 11.56
CA LEU A 8 -21.02 1.29 12.09
C LEU A 8 -21.34 0.43 13.31
N GLU A 9 -22.12 0.96 14.25
CA GLU A 9 -22.57 0.22 15.43
C GLU A 9 -23.37 -1.03 15.05
N TYR A 10 -24.27 -0.88 14.10
CA TYR A 10 -25.07 -1.99 13.60
C TYR A 10 -24.18 -3.10 12.99
N PHE A 11 -23.33 -2.76 12.04
CA PHE A 11 -22.47 -3.76 11.39
C PHE A 11 -21.46 -4.38 12.36
N THR A 12 -20.95 -3.61 13.32
CA THR A 12 -20.04 -4.14 14.35
C THR A 12 -20.77 -5.16 15.24
N ARG A 13 -21.99 -4.87 15.67
CA ARG A 13 -22.79 -5.80 16.51
C ARG A 13 -23.20 -7.05 15.74
N GLU A 14 -23.61 -6.91 14.49
CA GLU A 14 -23.92 -8.07 13.65
C GLU A 14 -22.68 -8.93 13.41
N GLY A 15 -21.54 -8.30 13.10
CA GLY A 15 -20.27 -9.01 12.97
C GLY A 15 -19.84 -9.71 14.25
N ALA A 16 -20.02 -9.08 15.41
CA ALA A 16 -19.75 -9.71 16.70
C ALA A 16 -20.60 -10.98 16.92
N ARG A 17 -21.89 -10.94 16.60
CA ARG A 17 -22.77 -12.11 16.69
C ARG A 17 -22.31 -13.25 15.76
N LEU A 18 -21.87 -12.92 14.55
CA LEU A 18 -21.34 -13.90 13.60
C LEU A 18 -20.03 -14.52 14.08
N ARG A 19 -19.14 -13.71 14.68
CA ARG A 19 -17.86 -14.18 15.24
C ARG A 19 -18.01 -15.01 16.52
N TYR A 20 -19.05 -14.71 17.32
CA TYR A 20 -19.30 -15.37 18.59
C TYR A 20 -20.73 -15.97 18.66
N PRO A 21 -21.00 -17.07 17.93
CA PRO A 21 -22.34 -17.66 17.84
C PRO A 21 -22.88 -18.20 19.17
N GLN A 22 -21.99 -18.44 20.15
CA GLN A 22 -22.36 -18.89 21.49
C GLN A 22 -22.59 -17.72 22.48
N GLY A 23 -22.48 -16.48 22.01
CA GLY A 23 -22.58 -15.27 22.80
C GLY A 23 -21.28 -14.47 22.79
N VAL A 24 -21.40 -13.17 22.66
CA VAL A 24 -20.24 -12.25 22.66
C VAL A 24 -19.68 -12.15 24.08
N PRO A 25 -18.38 -12.44 24.30
CA PRO A 25 -17.77 -12.31 25.61
C PRO A 25 -17.87 -10.88 26.15
N GLU A 26 -18.07 -10.75 27.47
CA GLU A 26 -18.20 -9.45 28.14
C GLU A 26 -17.01 -8.53 27.87
N LYS A 27 -15.78 -9.06 27.91
CA LYS A 27 -14.54 -8.33 27.56
C LYS A 27 -14.64 -7.70 26.16
N VAL A 28 -15.17 -8.45 25.18
CA VAL A 28 -15.29 -7.96 23.79
C VAL A 28 -16.39 -6.92 23.68
N MET A 29 -17.52 -7.09 24.38
CA MET A 29 -18.59 -6.08 24.39
C MET A 29 -18.10 -4.75 24.95
N GLN A 30 -17.33 -4.78 26.05
CA GLN A 30 -16.75 -3.60 26.66
C GLN A 30 -15.74 -2.92 25.73
N ALA A 31 -14.86 -3.69 25.07
CA ALA A 31 -13.91 -3.17 24.09
C ALA A 31 -14.64 -2.51 22.91
N ILE A 32 -15.65 -3.15 22.34
CA ILE A 32 -16.46 -2.59 21.24
C ILE A 32 -17.12 -1.26 21.69
N ALA A 33 -17.72 -1.21 22.86
CA ALA A 33 -18.36 0.00 23.35
C ALA A 33 -17.36 1.16 23.54
N TYR A 34 -16.19 0.87 24.08
CA TYR A 34 -15.10 1.83 24.23
C TYR A 34 -14.60 2.36 22.90
N GLU A 35 -14.28 1.45 21.95
CA GLU A 35 -13.79 1.81 20.63
C GLU A 35 -14.82 2.63 19.85
N LEU A 36 -16.10 2.24 19.85
CA LEU A 36 -17.19 2.98 19.19
C LEU A 36 -17.34 4.40 19.72
N ALA A 37 -17.16 4.62 21.03
CA ALA A 37 -17.22 5.95 21.63
C ALA A 37 -16.10 6.85 21.10
N ILE A 38 -14.87 6.35 21.02
CA ILE A 38 -13.72 7.10 20.46
C ILE A 38 -13.92 7.39 18.96
N VAL A 39 -14.39 6.40 18.20
CA VAL A 39 -14.66 6.57 16.76
C VAL A 39 -15.75 7.62 16.53
N ALA A 40 -16.79 7.68 17.39
CA ALA A 40 -17.82 8.69 17.33
C ALA A 40 -17.28 10.10 17.65
N GLU A 41 -16.47 10.24 18.69
CA GLU A 41 -15.84 11.50 19.09
C GLU A 41 -14.97 12.06 17.96
N LEU A 42 -14.17 11.21 17.33
CA LEU A 42 -13.26 11.57 16.25
C LEU A 42 -13.94 11.63 14.85
N ARG A 43 -15.20 11.21 14.74
CA ARG A 43 -15.99 11.18 13.50
C ARG A 43 -15.37 10.30 12.40
N TYR A 44 -14.81 9.15 12.76
CA TYR A 44 -14.18 8.23 11.80
C TYR A 44 -15.09 7.09 11.32
N ALA A 45 -16.38 7.09 11.68
CA ALA A 45 -17.32 6.03 11.30
C ALA A 45 -17.38 5.78 9.79
N ALA A 46 -17.43 6.84 8.96
CA ALA A 46 -17.44 6.74 7.50
C ALA A 46 -16.19 6.05 6.95
N TYR A 47 -15.02 6.30 7.57
CA TYR A 47 -13.77 5.66 7.17
C TYR A 47 -13.81 4.14 7.39
N PHE A 48 -14.23 3.69 8.59
CA PHE A 48 -14.39 2.25 8.88
C PHE A 48 -15.39 1.58 7.93
N LEU A 49 -16.51 2.26 7.65
CA LEU A 49 -17.52 1.75 6.73
C LEU A 49 -17.02 1.62 5.30
N THR A 50 -16.17 2.54 4.85
CA THR A 50 -15.55 2.48 3.52
C THR A 50 -14.64 1.25 3.42
N VAL A 51 -13.78 1.01 4.42
CA VAL A 51 -12.91 -0.18 4.43
C VAL A 51 -13.74 -1.46 4.53
N HIS A 52 -14.77 -1.47 5.40
CA HIS A 52 -15.69 -2.61 5.52
C HIS A 52 -16.39 -2.94 4.19
N ASP A 53 -16.86 -1.94 3.46
CA ASP A 53 -17.53 -2.12 2.17
C ASP A 53 -16.61 -2.79 1.14
N ILE A 54 -15.35 -2.36 1.06
CA ILE A 54 -14.34 -2.93 0.16
C ILE A 54 -13.99 -4.38 0.58
N VAL A 55 -13.77 -4.63 1.86
CA VAL A 55 -13.48 -5.98 2.38
C VAL A 55 -14.66 -6.92 2.16
N ARG A 56 -15.88 -6.45 2.40
CA ARG A 56 -17.11 -7.22 2.16
C ARG A 56 -17.23 -7.61 0.69
N PHE A 57 -17.02 -6.67 -0.24
CA PHE A 57 -17.00 -6.96 -1.67
C PHE A 57 -16.00 -8.06 -2.02
N ALA A 58 -14.77 -7.99 -1.48
CA ALA A 58 -13.74 -9.00 -1.73
C ALA A 58 -14.17 -10.38 -1.20
N ARG A 59 -14.68 -10.44 0.04
CA ARG A 59 -15.11 -11.68 0.68
C ARG A 59 -16.31 -12.34 -0.03
N GLU A 60 -17.32 -11.55 -0.44
CA GLU A 60 -18.47 -12.03 -1.21
C GLU A 60 -18.04 -12.67 -2.53
N ARG A 61 -16.97 -12.17 -3.14
CA ARG A 61 -16.37 -12.71 -4.36
C ARG A 61 -15.29 -13.75 -4.13
N LYS A 62 -15.04 -14.12 -2.87
CA LYS A 62 -14.00 -15.07 -2.48
C LYS A 62 -12.58 -14.62 -2.92
N ILE A 63 -12.33 -13.31 -2.95
CA ILE A 63 -11.02 -12.71 -3.11
C ILE A 63 -10.35 -12.74 -1.75
N LEU A 64 -9.16 -13.33 -1.66
CA LEU A 64 -8.42 -13.37 -0.40
C LEU A 64 -8.04 -11.96 0.02
N CYS A 65 -8.37 -11.60 1.25
CA CYS A 65 -8.01 -10.31 1.82
C CYS A 65 -7.77 -10.43 3.33
N GLN A 66 -6.86 -9.60 3.84
CA GLN A 66 -6.48 -9.59 5.24
C GLN A 66 -6.05 -8.19 5.68
N GLY A 67 -6.71 -7.66 6.69
CA GLY A 67 -6.24 -6.47 7.38
C GLY A 67 -5.03 -6.77 8.26
N ARG A 68 -4.06 -5.85 8.29
CA ARG A 68 -2.80 -6.00 9.01
C ARG A 68 -2.40 -4.72 9.77
N GLY A 69 -1.24 -4.76 10.40
CA GLY A 69 -0.68 -3.58 11.09
C GLY A 69 -1.45 -3.20 12.35
N SER A 70 -1.61 -1.90 12.57
CA SER A 70 -2.24 -1.33 13.75
C SER A 70 -3.73 -1.69 13.88
N ALA A 71 -4.43 -1.91 12.76
CA ALA A 71 -5.84 -2.31 12.72
C ALA A 71 -6.12 -3.65 13.44
N ALA A 72 -5.10 -4.51 13.59
CA ALA A 72 -5.21 -5.74 14.38
C ALA A 72 -5.47 -5.51 15.88
N ASN A 73 -5.28 -4.27 16.37
CA ASN A 73 -5.60 -3.89 17.75
C ASN A 73 -7.05 -3.42 17.93
N SER A 74 -7.91 -3.53 16.91
CA SER A 74 -9.30 -3.07 16.97
C SER A 74 -10.30 -4.23 16.99
N SER A 75 -11.15 -4.26 18.00
CA SER A 75 -12.29 -5.17 18.08
C SER A 75 -13.34 -4.86 17.02
N ILE A 76 -13.50 -3.58 16.64
CA ILE A 76 -14.37 -3.17 15.53
C ILE A 76 -13.87 -3.78 14.22
N CYS A 77 -12.58 -3.66 13.91
CA CYS A 77 -11.99 -4.24 12.69
C CYS A 77 -12.16 -5.77 12.63
N PHE A 78 -12.03 -6.45 13.76
CA PHE A 78 -12.29 -7.89 13.85
C PHE A 78 -13.77 -8.22 13.58
N CYS A 79 -14.70 -7.51 14.20
CA CYS A 79 -16.14 -7.72 14.01
C CYS A 79 -16.56 -7.43 12.54
N LEU A 80 -16.02 -6.39 11.94
CA LEU A 80 -16.28 -6.03 10.54
C LEU A 80 -15.64 -7.00 9.53
N GLY A 81 -14.87 -7.98 9.99
CA GLY A 81 -14.17 -8.92 9.13
C GLY A 81 -12.95 -8.34 8.42
N ILE A 82 -12.46 -7.20 8.86
CA ILE A 82 -11.26 -6.55 8.31
C ILE A 82 -10.01 -7.31 8.78
N THR A 83 -9.95 -7.67 10.08
CA THR A 83 -8.85 -8.41 10.69
C THR A 83 -9.31 -9.75 11.26
N GLU A 84 -8.35 -10.65 11.56
CA GLU A 84 -8.64 -11.98 12.11
C GLU A 84 -8.07 -12.18 13.53
N VAL A 85 -7.57 -11.12 14.17
CA VAL A 85 -7.05 -11.19 15.55
C VAL A 85 -8.21 -11.11 16.54
N ASP A 86 -8.49 -12.24 17.20
CA ASP A 86 -9.62 -12.39 18.11
C ASP A 86 -9.38 -11.66 19.46
N PRO A 87 -10.14 -10.60 19.76
CA PRO A 87 -9.97 -9.82 20.99
C PRO A 87 -10.31 -10.59 22.27
N SER A 88 -11.01 -11.73 22.17
CA SER A 88 -11.26 -12.57 23.33
C SER A 88 -10.01 -13.34 23.79
N LYS A 89 -9.09 -13.61 22.86
CA LYS A 89 -7.86 -14.40 23.08
C LYS A 89 -6.61 -13.55 23.26
N HIS A 90 -6.66 -12.30 22.84
CA HIS A 90 -5.53 -11.38 22.87
C HIS A 90 -5.89 -10.10 23.62
N ASP A 91 -4.91 -9.52 24.29
CA ASP A 91 -5.04 -8.19 24.87
C ASP A 91 -4.66 -7.17 23.81
N LEU A 92 -5.67 -6.51 23.25
CA LEU A 92 -5.50 -5.50 22.21
C LEU A 92 -5.31 -4.12 22.86
N LEU A 93 -4.36 -3.36 22.31
CA LEU A 93 -4.09 -2.00 22.73
C LEU A 93 -4.64 -1.04 21.66
N PHE A 94 -5.92 -0.67 21.81
CA PHE A 94 -6.62 0.17 20.83
C PHE A 94 -5.94 1.54 20.62
N GLU A 95 -5.30 2.08 21.65
CA GLU A 95 -4.56 3.34 21.62
C GLU A 95 -3.35 3.30 20.65
N ARG A 96 -2.87 2.12 20.28
CA ARG A 96 -1.86 1.95 19.23
C ARG A 96 -2.42 2.12 17.83
N PHE A 97 -3.73 1.95 17.69
CA PHE A 97 -4.44 2.08 16.43
C PHE A 97 -5.08 3.46 16.30
N ILE A 98 -5.84 3.91 17.32
CA ILE A 98 -6.43 5.24 17.37
C ILE A 98 -6.15 5.85 18.72
N SER A 99 -5.70 7.11 18.72
CA SER A 99 -5.53 7.92 19.92
C SER A 99 -6.28 9.24 19.76
N ALA A 100 -7.13 9.56 20.72
CA ALA A 100 -7.83 10.85 20.79
C ALA A 100 -6.84 12.04 20.84
N GLU A 101 -5.65 11.83 21.39
CA GLU A 101 -4.60 12.85 21.51
C GLU A 101 -3.97 13.20 20.16
N ARG A 102 -3.77 12.21 19.29
CA ARG A 102 -3.10 12.42 17.98
C ARG A 102 -4.03 13.10 16.98
N ARG A 103 -5.34 12.89 17.05
CA ARG A 103 -6.34 13.40 16.10
C ARG A 103 -6.01 13.09 14.62
N GLU A 104 -5.26 12.03 14.38
CA GLU A 104 -4.94 11.54 13.05
C GLU A 104 -5.85 10.36 12.71
N PRO A 105 -6.33 10.26 11.46
CA PRO A 105 -7.07 9.09 11.02
C PRO A 105 -6.25 7.81 11.24
N PRO A 106 -6.90 6.70 11.62
CA PRO A 106 -6.19 5.43 11.75
C PRO A 106 -5.72 4.93 10.38
N ASP A 107 -4.63 4.18 10.38
CA ASP A 107 -4.13 3.50 9.19
C ASP A 107 -4.65 2.05 9.18
N ILE A 108 -5.52 1.74 8.22
CA ILE A 108 -6.06 0.39 8.01
C ILE A 108 -5.49 -0.17 6.72
N ASP A 109 -4.42 -0.92 6.84
CA ASP A 109 -3.85 -1.68 5.73
C ASP A 109 -4.66 -2.95 5.47
N VAL A 110 -5.06 -3.16 4.22
CA VAL A 110 -5.69 -4.42 3.79
C VAL A 110 -4.95 -4.96 2.58
N ASP A 111 -4.39 -6.14 2.72
CA ASP A 111 -3.77 -6.86 1.61
C ASP A 111 -4.85 -7.65 0.84
N PHE A 112 -4.75 -7.65 -0.48
CA PHE A 112 -5.61 -8.43 -1.37
C PHE A 112 -4.76 -9.36 -2.23
N GLU A 113 -5.31 -10.51 -2.60
CA GLU A 113 -4.62 -11.43 -3.49
C GLU A 113 -4.20 -10.74 -4.80
N HIS A 114 -2.97 -11.01 -5.21
CA HIS A 114 -2.32 -10.30 -6.31
C HIS A 114 -3.08 -10.44 -7.63
N GLU A 115 -3.53 -11.64 -7.95
CA GLU A 115 -4.16 -12.00 -9.23
C GLU A 115 -5.51 -11.30 -9.44
N ARG A 116 -6.22 -11.03 -8.34
CA ARG A 116 -7.58 -10.50 -8.38
C ARG A 116 -7.73 -9.09 -7.80
N ARG A 117 -6.64 -8.44 -7.41
CA ARG A 117 -6.69 -7.07 -6.87
C ARG A 117 -7.29 -6.05 -7.84
N GLU A 118 -7.19 -6.30 -9.16
CA GLU A 118 -7.79 -5.44 -10.17
C GLU A 118 -9.32 -5.38 -10.03
N GLU A 119 -9.97 -6.49 -9.69
CA GLU A 119 -11.41 -6.51 -9.45
C GLU A 119 -11.82 -5.57 -8.30
N VAL A 120 -10.99 -5.52 -7.24
CA VAL A 120 -11.20 -4.63 -6.10
C VAL A 120 -11.00 -3.17 -6.51
N MET A 121 -9.95 -2.87 -7.28
CA MET A 121 -9.70 -1.51 -7.80
C MET A 121 -10.87 -1.02 -8.65
N GLN A 122 -11.35 -1.85 -9.57
CA GLN A 122 -12.49 -1.50 -10.43
C GLN A 122 -13.79 -1.36 -9.62
N TYR A 123 -13.97 -2.15 -8.56
CA TYR A 123 -15.09 -1.95 -7.63
C TYR A 123 -15.03 -0.57 -6.98
N ILE A 124 -13.85 -0.13 -6.50
CA ILE A 124 -13.66 1.18 -5.89
C ILE A 124 -14.01 2.29 -6.88
N TYR A 125 -13.52 2.23 -8.12
CA TYR A 125 -13.85 3.21 -9.15
C TYR A 125 -15.35 3.25 -9.47
N ASN A 126 -16.00 2.09 -9.56
CA ASN A 126 -17.42 2.01 -9.84
C ASN A 126 -18.28 2.51 -8.67
N ARG A 127 -17.83 2.26 -7.44
CA ARG A 127 -18.57 2.59 -6.22
C ARG A 127 -18.44 4.06 -5.84
N TYR A 128 -17.23 4.60 -5.90
CA TYR A 128 -16.91 5.95 -5.41
C TYR A 128 -16.71 6.97 -6.54
N GLY A 129 -16.48 6.51 -7.74
CA GLY A 129 -16.26 7.34 -8.93
C GLY A 129 -14.79 7.74 -9.11
N ARG A 130 -14.36 7.85 -10.37
CA ARG A 130 -12.98 8.21 -10.74
C ARG A 130 -12.60 9.65 -10.38
N HIS A 131 -13.57 10.51 -10.14
CA HIS A 131 -13.37 11.87 -9.66
C HIS A 131 -13.13 11.96 -8.15
N ARG A 132 -13.25 10.84 -7.42
CA ARG A 132 -13.03 10.74 -5.97
C ARG A 132 -12.00 9.69 -5.59
N ALA A 133 -11.52 8.92 -6.55
CA ALA A 133 -10.64 7.81 -6.28
C ALA A 133 -9.51 7.75 -7.31
N GLY A 134 -8.29 7.50 -6.85
CA GLY A 134 -7.11 7.34 -7.68
C GLY A 134 -5.99 6.59 -6.98
N LEU A 135 -5.15 5.93 -7.77
CA LEU A 135 -3.93 5.31 -7.26
C LEU A 135 -2.87 6.37 -7.01
N THR A 136 -2.14 6.25 -5.90
CA THR A 136 -1.00 7.11 -5.65
C THR A 136 0.13 6.79 -6.61
N ALA A 137 0.63 7.80 -7.32
CA ALA A 137 1.85 7.68 -8.12
C ALA A 137 3.07 7.61 -7.20
N THR A 138 4.11 6.93 -7.68
CA THR A 138 5.43 6.89 -7.04
C THR A 138 6.49 7.24 -8.04
N VAL A 139 7.52 7.96 -7.59
CA VAL A 139 8.72 8.19 -8.40
C VAL A 139 9.71 7.06 -8.15
N ILE A 140 9.98 6.30 -9.20
CA ILE A 140 11.05 5.29 -9.14
C ILE A 140 12.36 5.97 -9.50
N SER A 141 13.30 5.96 -8.56
CA SER A 141 14.66 6.48 -8.79
C SER A 141 15.58 5.39 -9.33
N TYR A 142 16.61 5.82 -10.05
CA TYR A 142 17.67 4.92 -10.48
C TYR A 142 18.38 4.32 -9.26
N ARG A 143 18.48 3.00 -9.28
CA ARG A 143 19.35 2.22 -8.40
C ARG A 143 20.48 1.63 -9.22
N SER A 144 21.54 1.20 -8.56
CA SER A 144 22.77 0.73 -9.23
C SER A 144 22.51 -0.24 -10.40
N ARG A 145 21.63 -1.24 -10.23
CA ARG A 145 21.31 -2.18 -11.32
C ARG A 145 20.56 -1.56 -12.49
N SER A 146 19.61 -0.67 -12.22
CA SER A 146 18.86 -0.01 -13.29
C SER A 146 19.72 1.02 -14.02
N ALA A 147 20.52 1.78 -13.27
CA ALA A 147 21.48 2.72 -13.84
C ALA A 147 22.50 2.02 -14.73
N LEU A 148 23.13 0.94 -14.24
CA LEU A 148 24.07 0.13 -15.01
C LEU A 148 23.44 -0.39 -16.31
N ARG A 149 22.24 -0.93 -16.24
CA ARG A 149 21.54 -1.49 -17.41
C ARG A 149 21.21 -0.43 -18.46
N ASP A 150 20.67 0.71 -18.00
CA ASP A 150 20.21 1.75 -18.91
C ASP A 150 21.41 2.50 -19.51
N MET A 151 22.43 2.82 -18.73
CA MET A 151 23.68 3.44 -19.25
C MET A 151 24.47 2.47 -20.13
N GLY A 152 24.57 1.21 -19.74
CA GLY A 152 25.22 0.20 -20.58
C GLY A 152 24.60 0.08 -21.97
N LYS A 153 23.28 0.16 -22.08
CA LYS A 153 22.58 0.17 -23.38
C LYS A 153 22.92 1.42 -24.22
N VAL A 154 23.05 2.58 -23.57
CA VAL A 154 23.45 3.83 -24.27
C VAL A 154 24.84 3.70 -24.90
N PHE A 155 25.73 2.94 -24.26
CA PHE A 155 27.11 2.71 -24.72
C PHE A 155 27.29 1.41 -25.52
N ASP A 156 26.19 0.77 -25.96
CA ASP A 156 26.21 -0.48 -26.72
C ASP A 156 27.01 -1.60 -26.04
N VAL A 157 26.98 -1.64 -24.68
CA VAL A 157 27.59 -2.74 -23.93
C VAL A 157 26.72 -3.99 -24.10
N PRO A 158 27.33 -5.16 -24.49
CA PRO A 158 26.57 -6.39 -24.70
C PRO A 158 25.71 -6.80 -23.46
N ASP A 159 24.53 -7.35 -23.72
CA ASP A 159 23.57 -7.72 -22.67
C ASP A 159 24.12 -8.78 -21.70
N ASP A 160 24.93 -9.73 -22.19
CA ASP A 160 25.62 -10.74 -21.38
C ASP A 160 26.62 -10.11 -20.40
N THR A 161 27.36 -9.10 -20.85
CA THR A 161 28.25 -8.30 -20.01
C THR A 161 27.48 -7.52 -18.95
N LEU A 162 26.37 -6.87 -19.32
CA LEU A 162 25.50 -6.15 -18.37
C LEU A 162 24.86 -7.10 -17.36
N GLU A 163 24.48 -8.29 -17.80
CA GLU A 163 23.94 -9.30 -16.88
C GLU A 163 25.01 -9.78 -15.88
N ALA A 164 26.22 -10.07 -16.37
CA ALA A 164 27.35 -10.46 -15.51
C ALA A 164 27.67 -9.39 -14.46
N LEU A 165 27.77 -8.13 -14.89
CA LEU A 165 28.01 -7.00 -13.97
C LEU A 165 26.84 -6.80 -12.98
N SER A 166 25.58 -6.99 -13.44
CA SER A 166 24.40 -6.84 -12.57
C SER A 166 24.34 -7.86 -11.44
N ARG A 167 25.02 -9.00 -11.57
CA ARG A 167 25.12 -10.04 -10.53
C ARG A 167 26.05 -9.65 -9.39
N VAL A 168 27.07 -8.84 -9.70
CA VAL A 168 28.07 -8.41 -8.71
C VAL A 168 27.75 -7.05 -8.06
N VAL A 169 26.75 -6.34 -8.60
CA VAL A 169 26.28 -5.08 -8.00
C VAL A 169 25.29 -5.38 -6.86
N TRP A 170 25.70 -5.14 -5.63
CA TRP A 170 24.91 -5.34 -4.42
C TRP A 170 24.52 -4.01 -3.77
N GLY A 171 23.32 -3.97 -3.15
CA GLY A 171 22.86 -2.86 -2.33
C GLY A 171 22.07 -1.77 -3.05
N ARG A 172 21.44 -0.90 -2.25
CA ARG A 172 20.61 0.22 -2.74
C ARG A 172 21.44 1.44 -3.19
N HIS A 173 22.63 1.60 -2.59
CA HIS A 173 23.53 2.72 -2.75
C HIS A 173 24.97 2.19 -2.88
N SER A 174 25.20 1.21 -3.77
CA SER A 174 26.56 0.76 -4.01
C SER A 174 27.34 1.88 -4.67
N GLU A 175 28.56 2.09 -4.27
CA GLU A 175 29.54 3.04 -4.85
C GLU A 175 29.95 2.70 -6.28
N GLY A 176 29.13 1.87 -6.98
CA GLY A 176 29.36 1.41 -8.34
C GLY A 176 29.84 -0.05 -8.41
N VAL A 177 30.41 -0.42 -9.55
CA VAL A 177 31.01 -1.74 -9.75
C VAL A 177 32.49 -1.65 -9.37
N GLU A 178 32.91 -2.38 -8.35
CA GLU A 178 34.33 -2.46 -8.00
C GLU A 178 35.13 -3.15 -9.12
N GLU A 179 36.31 -2.62 -9.42
CA GLU A 179 37.19 -3.15 -10.48
C GLU A 179 37.47 -4.65 -10.30
N LYS A 180 37.72 -5.07 -9.06
CA LYS A 180 37.97 -6.49 -8.72
C LYS A 180 36.78 -7.39 -9.03
N GLU A 181 35.57 -6.91 -8.77
CA GLU A 181 34.34 -7.69 -9.03
C GLU A 181 34.03 -7.77 -10.52
N ALA A 182 34.25 -6.69 -11.28
CA ALA A 182 34.12 -6.72 -12.73
C ALA A 182 35.10 -7.71 -13.37
N MET A 183 36.36 -7.66 -12.96
CA MET A 183 37.40 -8.60 -13.43
C MET A 183 37.08 -10.05 -13.07
N ARG A 184 36.46 -10.30 -11.91
CA ARG A 184 36.06 -11.64 -11.47
C ARG A 184 35.02 -12.29 -12.39
N VAL A 185 34.16 -11.48 -13.00
CA VAL A 185 33.15 -11.95 -13.98
C VAL A 185 33.63 -11.86 -15.42
N GLY A 186 34.94 -11.63 -15.62
CA GLY A 186 35.59 -11.62 -16.94
C GLY A 186 35.41 -10.32 -17.74
N VAL A 187 35.05 -9.22 -17.04
CA VAL A 187 34.81 -7.92 -17.66
C VAL A 187 35.91 -6.94 -17.26
N ASP A 188 36.60 -6.33 -18.27
CA ASP A 188 37.56 -5.26 -18.00
C ASP A 188 36.85 -3.91 -17.87
N PRO A 189 36.72 -3.34 -16.64
CA PRO A 189 36.02 -2.07 -16.44
C PRO A 189 36.80 -0.86 -17.00
N ARG A 190 38.02 -1.05 -17.49
CA ARG A 190 38.87 0.01 -18.07
C ARG A 190 38.64 0.17 -19.58
N GLU A 191 37.87 -0.73 -20.21
CA GLU A 191 37.44 -0.53 -21.59
C GLU A 191 36.70 0.81 -21.70
N PRO A 192 37.07 1.72 -22.63
CA PRO A 192 36.66 3.14 -22.60
C PRO A 192 35.15 3.36 -22.62
N ARG A 193 34.38 2.58 -23.38
CA ARG A 193 32.91 2.69 -23.42
C ARG A 193 32.28 2.19 -22.15
N LEU A 194 32.78 1.06 -21.65
CA LEU A 194 32.28 0.50 -20.40
C LEU A 194 32.62 1.41 -19.21
N ALA A 195 33.86 1.94 -19.16
CA ALA A 195 34.30 2.87 -18.12
C ALA A 195 33.39 4.11 -18.07
N MET A 196 33.06 4.70 -19.22
CA MET A 196 32.15 5.84 -19.30
C MET A 196 30.72 5.45 -18.87
N GLY A 197 30.23 4.30 -19.32
CA GLY A 197 28.92 3.78 -18.92
C GLY A 197 28.82 3.53 -17.40
N LEU A 198 29.89 2.99 -16.79
CA LEU A 198 29.96 2.77 -15.34
C LEU A 198 29.99 4.09 -14.56
N GLN A 199 30.78 5.06 -15.01
CA GLN A 199 30.83 6.39 -14.41
C GLN A 199 29.45 7.07 -14.44
N LEU A 200 28.81 7.13 -15.62
CA LEU A 200 27.49 7.74 -15.73
C LEU A 200 26.42 6.97 -14.97
N ALA A 201 26.52 5.65 -14.85
CA ALA A 201 25.62 4.86 -14.01
C ALA A 201 25.74 5.24 -12.52
N GLN A 202 26.91 5.61 -12.05
CA GLN A 202 27.10 6.15 -10.69
C GLN A 202 26.49 7.55 -10.54
N GLU A 203 26.72 8.42 -11.51
CA GLU A 203 26.23 9.79 -11.48
C GLU A 203 24.69 9.87 -11.55
N ILE A 204 24.03 9.00 -12.33
CA ILE A 204 22.57 8.98 -12.46
C ILE A 204 21.86 8.27 -11.29
N ALA A 205 22.59 7.53 -10.45
CA ALA A 205 22.02 6.85 -9.30
C ALA A 205 21.34 7.85 -8.37
N GLY A 206 20.07 7.55 -8.00
CA GLY A 206 19.25 8.44 -7.20
C GLY A 206 18.39 9.43 -8.01
N PHE A 207 18.70 9.68 -9.28
CA PHE A 207 17.83 10.48 -10.13
C PHE A 207 16.48 9.79 -10.42
N PRO A 208 15.41 10.56 -10.67
CA PRO A 208 14.14 10.01 -11.12
C PRO A 208 14.32 9.20 -12.42
N ARG A 209 13.77 8.00 -12.45
CA ARG A 209 13.80 7.14 -13.65
C ARG A 209 12.47 7.18 -14.40
N HIS A 210 11.38 6.92 -13.70
CA HIS A 210 10.02 6.97 -14.25
C HIS A 210 9.00 7.04 -13.13
N LEU A 211 7.78 7.47 -13.49
CA LEU A 211 6.62 7.34 -12.62
C LEU A 211 6.14 5.88 -12.59
N SER A 212 5.64 5.46 -11.46
CA SER A 212 5.00 4.17 -11.24
C SER A 212 3.77 4.34 -10.36
N GLN A 213 3.06 3.25 -10.10
CA GLN A 213 1.93 3.23 -9.19
C GLN A 213 2.36 2.63 -7.86
N HIS A 214 1.92 3.21 -6.76
CA HIS A 214 2.09 2.59 -5.45
C HIS A 214 1.29 1.27 -5.39
N THR A 215 1.89 0.23 -4.83
CA THR A 215 1.29 -1.12 -4.83
C THR A 215 0.01 -1.23 -4.00
N GLY A 216 -0.17 -0.36 -3.01
CA GLY A 216 -1.31 -0.35 -2.09
C GLY A 216 -1.89 1.03 -1.83
N GLY A 217 -1.33 2.10 -2.41
CA GLY A 217 -1.84 3.45 -2.19
C GLY A 217 -3.06 3.73 -3.06
N PHE A 218 -4.26 3.72 -2.47
CA PHE A 218 -5.48 4.14 -3.11
C PHE A 218 -6.09 5.29 -2.31
N VAL A 219 -6.23 6.45 -2.93
CA VAL A 219 -6.84 7.62 -2.30
C VAL A 219 -8.32 7.63 -2.62
N ILE A 220 -9.16 7.71 -1.60
CA ILE A 220 -10.61 7.87 -1.71
C ILE A 220 -11.01 9.09 -0.88
N THR A 221 -11.67 10.06 -1.49
CA THR A 221 -12.04 11.32 -0.84
C THR A 221 -13.55 11.48 -0.71
N HIS A 222 -13.98 12.21 0.32
CA HIS A 222 -15.38 12.57 0.52
C HIS A 222 -15.87 13.57 -0.55
N THR A 223 -15.03 14.56 -0.90
CA THR A 223 -15.27 15.55 -1.96
C THR A 223 -14.58 15.12 -3.25
N ARG A 224 -14.64 15.96 -4.28
CA ARG A 224 -13.94 15.68 -5.55
C ARG A 224 -12.43 15.75 -5.35
N LEU A 225 -11.74 14.69 -5.71
CA LEU A 225 -10.28 14.58 -5.62
C LEU A 225 -9.59 15.49 -6.66
N ASP A 226 -10.23 15.68 -7.82
CA ASP A 226 -9.72 16.54 -8.89
C ASP A 226 -9.79 18.05 -8.57
N GLU A 227 -10.45 18.44 -7.48
CA GLU A 227 -10.39 19.81 -6.93
C GLU A 227 -9.16 20.03 -6.04
N VAL A 228 -8.51 18.96 -5.60
CA VAL A 228 -7.37 18.98 -4.68
C VAL A 228 -6.06 18.69 -5.40
N VAL A 229 -6.08 17.70 -6.30
CA VAL A 229 -4.89 17.23 -7.03
C VAL A 229 -5.27 16.81 -8.44
N PRO A 230 -4.41 17.04 -9.46
CA PRO A 230 -4.64 16.52 -10.80
C PRO A 230 -4.76 15.01 -10.83
N ILE A 231 -5.77 14.50 -11.55
CA ILE A 231 -5.94 13.08 -11.81
C ILE A 231 -5.45 12.79 -13.22
N ALA A 232 -4.40 11.99 -13.34
CA ALA A 232 -3.82 11.59 -14.61
C ALA A 232 -4.23 10.16 -14.99
N ASN A 233 -4.25 9.85 -16.29
CA ASN A 233 -4.40 8.47 -16.74
C ASN A 233 -3.10 7.70 -16.47
N ALA A 234 -3.23 6.48 -15.96
CA ALA A 234 -2.09 5.59 -15.81
C ALA A 234 -1.68 4.99 -17.17
N ALA A 235 -0.45 4.44 -17.24
CA ALA A 235 0.00 3.68 -18.39
C ALA A 235 -0.81 2.38 -18.62
N MET A 236 -1.39 1.84 -17.55
CA MET A 236 -2.33 0.73 -17.64
C MET A 236 -3.74 1.25 -17.88
N ASP A 237 -4.46 0.59 -18.79
CA ASP A 237 -5.85 0.93 -19.09
C ASP A 237 -6.73 0.85 -17.83
N ASN A 238 -7.76 1.69 -17.81
CA ASN A 238 -8.76 1.71 -16.74
C ASN A 238 -8.25 2.09 -15.34
N ARG A 239 -7.07 2.69 -15.22
CA ARG A 239 -6.55 3.23 -13.96
C ARG A 239 -6.27 4.71 -14.07
N THR A 240 -6.41 5.40 -12.93
CA THR A 240 -6.02 6.80 -12.77
C THR A 240 -5.01 6.93 -11.64
N THR A 241 -4.10 7.88 -11.76
CA THR A 241 -3.06 8.15 -10.76
C THR A 241 -3.14 9.59 -10.29
N VAL A 242 -2.76 9.79 -9.05
CA VAL A 242 -2.59 11.10 -8.42
C VAL A 242 -1.17 11.23 -7.89
N GLU A 243 -0.58 12.40 -8.05
CA GLU A 243 0.73 12.72 -7.50
C GLU A 243 0.56 13.17 -6.05
N TRP A 244 0.42 12.21 -5.16
CA TRP A 244 0.24 12.41 -3.74
C TRP A 244 1.43 11.81 -2.99
N ASP A 245 2.02 12.56 -2.07
CA ASP A 245 3.04 12.01 -1.20
C ASP A 245 2.37 11.03 -0.22
N LYS A 246 2.91 9.81 -0.17
CA LYS A 246 2.36 8.75 0.67
C LYS A 246 2.87 8.82 2.12
N ASP A 247 3.95 9.56 2.38
CA ASP A 247 4.64 9.68 3.68
C ASP A 247 4.15 10.87 4.50
#